data_1f29e6acc37bf24fda04927c2fa9485d
#
_entry.id   1f29e6acc37bf24fda04927c2fa9485d
#
_cell.length_a   1.000
_cell.length_b   1.000
_cell.length_c   1.000
_cell.angle_alpha   90.00
_cell.angle_beta   90.00
_cell.angle_gamma   90.00
#
_symmetry.space_group_name_H-M   'P 1'
#
loop_
_entity.id
_entity.type
_entity.pdbx_description
1 polymer ?
#
loop_
_entity_poly.entity_id
_entity_poly.type
_entity_poly.pdbx_seq_one_letter_code
_entity_poly.pdbx_strand_id
1 'polypeptide(L)'
;MLYTEIPTQRPVTPLLDAIDHPEQLRALEQSQLTQVADELRKFILYAAGQSGGHFGANLGVIELTVALHYCFNTPHDRLIWDVGHQAYAHKALTGRREALTSIRAQDGLAAFPTREESEYDTFGVGHSSTAISAALGMALASRYQNQQRECIAVVGDGAM
;
A
#
# COMPACT_ATOMS: atom_id res chain seq x y z
N MET A 1 10.81 10.61 -14.65
CA MET A 1 10.62 12.08 -14.51
C MET A 1 11.40 12.53 -13.29
N LEU A 2 12.22 13.58 -13.39
CA LEU A 2 12.91 14.15 -12.22
C LEU A 2 12.00 15.23 -11.63
N TYR A 3 11.64 15.08 -10.37
CA TYR A 3 10.90 16.10 -9.62
C TYR A 3 11.90 17.05 -8.99
N THR A 4 11.81 18.33 -9.34
CA THR A 4 12.63 19.41 -8.76
C THR A 4 11.97 20.05 -7.55
N GLU A 5 10.65 19.88 -7.42
CA GLU A 5 9.85 20.45 -6.34
C GLU A 5 8.75 19.48 -5.91
N ILE A 6 8.32 19.55 -4.65
CA ILE A 6 7.19 18.79 -4.14
C ILE A 6 5.89 19.42 -4.67
N PRO A 7 4.99 18.65 -5.30
CA PRO A 7 3.72 19.18 -5.80
C PRO A 7 2.88 19.77 -4.67
N THR A 8 2.39 20.98 -4.85
CA THR A 8 1.48 21.66 -3.90
C THR A 8 0.01 21.56 -4.31
N GLN A 9 -0.25 21.18 -5.56
CA GLN A 9 -1.59 20.96 -6.09
C GLN A 9 -1.82 19.48 -6.36
N ARG A 10 -3.06 19.01 -6.11
CA ARG A 10 -3.46 17.64 -6.40
C ARG A 10 -3.20 17.33 -7.88
N PRO A 11 -2.44 16.29 -8.20
CA PRO A 11 -2.17 15.92 -9.59
C PRO A 11 -3.44 15.35 -10.26
N VAL A 12 -3.48 15.42 -11.58
CA VAL A 12 -4.48 14.74 -12.40
C VAL A 12 -4.06 13.28 -12.54
N THR A 13 -4.94 12.36 -12.08
CA THR A 13 -4.64 10.93 -11.96
C THR A 13 -5.84 10.09 -12.42
N PRO A 14 -6.20 10.14 -13.73
CA PRO A 14 -7.46 9.61 -14.22
C PRO A 14 -7.64 8.11 -14.05
N LEU A 15 -6.58 7.30 -14.15
CA LEU A 15 -6.66 5.86 -13.88
C LEU A 15 -6.72 5.59 -12.38
N LEU A 16 -5.87 6.25 -11.59
CA LEU A 16 -5.85 6.09 -10.15
C LEU A 16 -7.16 6.57 -9.51
N ASP A 17 -7.77 7.63 -10.02
CA ASP A 17 -9.03 8.17 -9.51
C ASP A 17 -10.22 7.19 -9.69
N ALA A 18 -10.10 6.24 -10.62
CA ALA A 18 -11.09 5.18 -10.83
C ALA A 18 -10.83 3.93 -9.96
N ILE A 19 -9.80 3.93 -9.12
CA ILE A 19 -9.40 2.78 -8.30
C ILE A 19 -9.63 3.12 -6.83
N ASP A 20 -10.75 2.67 -6.27
CA ASP A 20 -11.03 2.73 -4.83
C ASP A 20 -10.73 1.39 -4.14
N HIS A 21 -10.79 0.28 -4.90
CA HIS A 21 -10.52 -1.07 -4.41
C HIS A 21 -9.64 -1.84 -5.39
N PRO A 22 -8.82 -2.79 -4.90
CA PRO A 22 -7.92 -3.59 -5.74
C PRO A 22 -8.61 -4.37 -6.88
N GLU A 23 -9.90 -4.67 -6.76
CA GLU A 23 -10.67 -5.30 -7.84
C GLU A 23 -10.73 -4.43 -9.09
N GLN A 24 -10.84 -3.11 -8.92
CA GLN A 24 -10.84 -2.17 -10.04
C GLN A 24 -9.45 -2.09 -10.70
N LEU A 25 -8.37 -2.21 -9.92
CA LEU A 25 -7.02 -2.34 -10.46
C LEU A 25 -6.87 -3.64 -11.27
N ARG A 26 -7.38 -4.76 -10.77
CA ARG A 26 -7.32 -6.06 -11.47
C ARG A 26 -8.17 -6.10 -12.75
N ALA A 27 -9.13 -5.20 -12.88
CA ALA A 27 -9.93 -5.07 -14.10
C ALA A 27 -9.23 -4.30 -15.23
N LEU A 28 -8.10 -3.67 -14.96
CA LEU A 28 -7.33 -2.94 -15.96
C LEU A 28 -6.50 -3.89 -16.83
N GLU A 29 -6.21 -3.44 -18.06
CA GLU A 29 -5.24 -4.12 -18.91
C GLU A 29 -3.82 -3.95 -18.34
N GLN A 30 -2.98 -4.97 -18.44
CA GLN A 30 -1.61 -4.95 -17.93
C GLN A 30 -0.80 -3.76 -18.46
N SER A 31 -1.05 -3.33 -19.69
CA SER A 31 -0.39 -2.17 -20.31
C SER A 31 -0.68 -0.85 -19.58
N GLN A 32 -1.75 -0.77 -18.79
CA GLN A 32 -2.14 0.43 -18.03
C GLN A 32 -1.45 0.53 -16.67
N LEU A 33 -0.87 -0.56 -16.16
CA LEU A 33 -0.29 -0.60 -14.80
C LEU A 33 0.89 0.36 -14.63
N THR A 34 1.68 0.58 -15.68
CA THR A 34 2.76 1.58 -15.65
C THR A 34 2.21 2.99 -15.45
N GLN A 35 1.11 3.33 -16.11
CA GLN A 35 0.46 4.62 -15.92
C GLN A 35 -0.11 4.75 -14.51
N VAL A 36 -0.75 3.71 -13.97
CA VAL A 36 -1.24 3.70 -12.57
C VAL A 36 -0.09 3.95 -11.61
N ALA A 37 1.06 3.28 -11.78
CA ALA A 37 2.23 3.48 -10.95
C ALA A 37 2.77 4.92 -11.03
N ASP A 38 2.80 5.52 -12.21
CA ASP A 38 3.23 6.91 -12.41
C ASP A 38 2.25 7.91 -11.76
N GLU A 39 0.95 7.67 -11.88
CA GLU A 39 -0.07 8.51 -11.25
C GLU A 39 -0.02 8.38 -9.72
N LEU A 40 0.15 7.17 -9.21
CA LEU A 40 0.30 6.88 -7.78
C LEU A 40 1.55 7.55 -7.20
N ARG A 41 2.66 7.56 -7.94
CA ARG A 41 3.89 8.28 -7.57
C ARG A 41 3.65 9.78 -7.42
N LYS A 42 2.99 10.39 -8.40
CA LYS A 42 2.64 11.82 -8.36
C LYS A 42 1.74 12.14 -7.16
N PHE A 43 0.75 11.28 -6.94
CA PHE A 43 -0.20 11.47 -5.85
C PHE A 43 0.47 11.33 -4.47
N ILE A 44 1.33 10.33 -4.26
CA ILE A 44 2.06 10.15 -3.00
C ILE A 44 3.00 11.33 -2.73
N LEU A 45 3.70 11.83 -3.75
CA LEU A 45 4.54 13.03 -3.61
C LEU A 45 3.72 14.24 -3.16
N TYR A 46 2.55 14.44 -3.75
CA TYR A 46 1.62 15.49 -3.35
C TYR A 46 1.14 15.29 -1.91
N ALA A 47 0.56 14.14 -1.60
CA ALA A 47 -0.06 13.87 -0.31
C ALA A 47 0.96 13.92 0.85
N ALA A 48 2.10 13.25 0.71
CA ALA A 48 3.17 13.30 1.70
C ALA A 48 3.83 14.69 1.80
N GLY A 49 3.77 15.49 0.75
CA GLY A 49 4.20 16.88 0.77
C GLY A 49 3.35 17.78 1.65
N GLN A 50 2.07 17.44 1.86
CA GLN A 50 1.16 18.19 2.74
C GLN A 50 1.33 17.83 4.22
N SER A 51 1.54 16.55 4.52
CA SER A 51 1.52 16.03 5.90
C SER A 51 2.89 15.60 6.43
N GLY A 52 3.89 15.51 5.56
CA GLY A 52 5.16 14.87 5.87
C GLY A 52 5.06 13.33 5.81
N GLY A 53 6.20 12.65 5.86
CA GLY A 53 6.21 11.19 5.86
C GLY A 53 7.48 10.58 5.29
N HIS A 54 7.38 9.28 4.94
CA HIS A 54 8.50 8.48 4.44
C HIS A 54 8.49 8.47 2.91
N PHE A 55 9.15 9.45 2.27
CA PHE A 55 9.17 9.57 0.81
C PHE A 55 9.91 8.41 0.11
N GLY A 56 11.19 8.25 0.42
CA GLY A 56 12.05 7.29 -0.28
C GLY A 56 11.53 5.85 -0.23
N ALA A 57 11.14 5.40 0.95
CA ALA A 57 10.62 4.06 1.16
C ALA A 57 9.32 3.80 0.35
N ASN A 58 8.43 4.80 0.28
CA ASN A 58 7.18 4.67 -0.48
C ASN A 58 7.41 4.72 -1.99
N LEU A 59 8.26 5.62 -2.46
CA LEU A 59 8.57 5.74 -3.89
C LEU A 59 9.25 4.49 -4.45
N GLY A 60 10.04 3.80 -3.62
CA GLY A 60 10.76 2.58 -4.00
C GLY A 60 9.90 1.33 -4.16
N VAL A 61 8.65 1.33 -3.67
CA VAL A 61 7.76 0.15 -3.68
C VAL A 61 6.45 0.37 -4.44
N ILE A 62 6.33 1.43 -5.22
CA ILE A 62 5.08 1.74 -5.94
C ILE A 62 4.74 0.64 -6.93
N GLU A 63 5.67 0.29 -7.83
CA GLU A 63 5.46 -0.74 -8.84
C GLU A 63 5.22 -2.10 -8.18
N LEU A 64 5.95 -2.42 -7.12
CA LEU A 64 5.74 -3.63 -6.34
C LEU A 64 4.32 -3.65 -5.75
N THR A 65 3.85 -2.55 -5.17
CA THR A 65 2.52 -2.46 -4.57
C THR A 65 1.42 -2.64 -5.62
N VAL A 66 1.56 -1.99 -6.78
CA VAL A 66 0.64 -2.15 -7.92
C VAL A 66 0.62 -3.62 -8.36
N ALA A 67 1.79 -4.24 -8.55
CA ALA A 67 1.89 -5.64 -8.95
C ALA A 67 1.28 -6.60 -7.92
N LEU A 68 1.51 -6.38 -6.63
CA LEU A 68 0.93 -7.21 -5.56
C LEU A 68 -0.60 -7.14 -5.57
N HIS A 69 -1.19 -5.95 -5.64
CA HIS A 69 -2.65 -5.80 -5.68
C HIS A 69 -3.28 -6.24 -7.00
N TYR A 70 -2.50 -6.26 -8.08
CA TYR A 70 -2.94 -6.79 -9.37
C TYR A 70 -2.93 -8.33 -9.41
N CYS A 71 -1.88 -8.96 -8.87
CA CYS A 71 -1.68 -10.41 -8.93
C CYS A 71 -2.44 -11.17 -7.85
N PHE A 72 -2.63 -10.57 -6.66
CA PHE A 72 -3.23 -11.24 -5.51
C PHE A 72 -4.61 -10.69 -5.18
N ASN A 73 -5.51 -11.56 -4.77
CA ASN A 73 -6.88 -11.23 -4.44
C ASN A 73 -7.01 -10.71 -2.99
N THR A 74 -6.44 -9.52 -2.72
CA THR A 74 -6.59 -8.87 -1.41
C THR A 74 -8.02 -8.33 -1.23
N PRO A 75 -8.60 -8.38 -0.01
CA PRO A 75 -8.02 -8.81 1.27
C PRO A 75 -8.12 -10.32 1.55
N HIS A 76 -8.66 -11.13 0.61
CA HIS A 76 -8.68 -12.60 0.78
C HIS A 76 -7.25 -13.14 0.94
N ASP A 77 -6.37 -12.83 0.01
CA ASP A 77 -4.93 -13.02 0.19
C ASP A 77 -4.39 -12.00 1.20
N ARG A 78 -3.48 -12.44 2.04
CA ARG A 78 -2.98 -11.65 3.17
C ARG A 78 -1.69 -10.95 2.81
N LEU A 79 -1.72 -9.62 2.77
CA LEU A 79 -0.55 -8.78 2.53
C LEU A 79 -0.10 -8.16 3.85
N ILE A 80 1.13 -8.47 4.26
CA ILE A 80 1.72 -8.03 5.53
C ILE A 80 2.95 -7.19 5.23
N TRP A 81 2.95 -5.96 5.70
CA TRP A 81 4.07 -5.03 5.55
C TRP A 81 4.97 -5.10 6.77
N ASP A 82 6.28 -5.28 6.58
CA ASP A 82 7.23 -5.15 7.69
C ASP A 82 7.46 -3.67 8.00
N VAL A 83 7.45 -3.29 9.27
CA VAL A 83 7.39 -1.90 9.75
C VAL A 83 6.14 -1.16 9.26
N GLY A 84 5.87 -1.15 7.95
CA GLY A 84 4.70 -0.53 7.32
C GLY A 84 4.87 0.94 6.94
N HIS A 85 6.07 1.51 7.08
CA HIS A 85 6.36 2.89 6.69
C HIS A 85 6.32 3.12 5.17
N GLN A 86 6.35 2.04 4.37
CA GLN A 86 6.30 2.01 2.92
C GLN A 86 4.89 1.70 2.35
N ALA A 87 3.83 1.76 3.17
CA ALA A 87 2.49 1.30 2.81
C ALA A 87 1.55 2.39 2.28
N TYR A 88 2.05 3.57 1.85
CA TYR A 88 1.17 4.65 1.37
C TYR A 88 0.48 4.29 0.06
N ALA A 89 1.19 3.63 -0.86
CA ALA A 89 0.61 3.12 -2.10
C ALA A 89 -0.49 2.08 -1.82
N HIS A 90 -0.27 1.20 -0.84
CA HIS A 90 -1.28 0.24 -0.38
C HIS A 90 -2.54 0.96 0.14
N LYS A 91 -2.38 1.98 0.99
CA LYS A 91 -3.52 2.77 1.49
C LYS A 91 -4.27 3.48 0.36
N ALA A 92 -3.54 4.04 -0.61
CA ALA A 92 -4.15 4.70 -1.77
C ALA A 92 -5.01 3.74 -2.61
N LEU A 93 -4.54 2.52 -2.85
CA LEU A 93 -5.23 1.51 -3.67
C LEU A 93 -6.34 0.77 -2.91
N THR A 94 -6.51 1.05 -1.62
CA THR A 94 -7.50 0.39 -0.73
C THR A 94 -8.47 1.39 -0.10
N GLY A 95 -8.92 2.39 -0.89
CA GLY A 95 -9.99 3.31 -0.53
C GLY A 95 -9.61 4.51 0.32
N ARG A 96 -8.32 4.68 0.64
CA ARG A 96 -7.85 5.75 1.54
C ARG A 96 -7.02 6.82 0.82
N ARG A 97 -7.11 6.89 -0.51
CA ARG A 97 -6.32 7.80 -1.35
C ARG A 97 -6.40 9.24 -0.90
N GLU A 98 -7.59 9.81 -0.85
CA GLU A 98 -7.77 11.24 -0.53
C GLU A 98 -7.38 11.56 0.92
N ALA A 99 -7.60 10.62 1.82
CA ALA A 99 -7.25 10.76 3.23
C ALA A 99 -5.72 10.73 3.49
N LEU A 100 -4.90 10.32 2.50
CA LEU A 100 -3.43 10.34 2.64
C LEU A 100 -2.86 11.74 2.92
N THR A 101 -3.55 12.81 2.55
CA THR A 101 -3.15 14.18 2.89
C THR A 101 -3.19 14.47 4.40
N SER A 102 -3.89 13.62 5.17
CA SER A 102 -3.98 13.70 6.63
C SER A 102 -3.11 12.65 7.36
N ILE A 103 -2.29 11.89 6.62
CA ILE A 103 -1.48 10.83 7.24
C ILE A 103 -0.58 11.40 8.33
N ARG A 104 -0.51 10.73 9.49
CA ARG A 104 0.22 11.17 10.69
C ARG A 104 -0.33 12.42 11.39
N ALA A 105 -1.35 13.06 10.84
CA ALA A 105 -2.03 14.14 11.56
C ALA A 105 -2.89 13.58 12.70
N GLN A 106 -3.18 14.42 13.70
CA GLN A 106 -4.15 14.06 14.72
C GLN A 106 -5.51 13.80 14.05
N ASP A 107 -6.16 12.70 14.41
CA ASP A 107 -7.44 12.25 13.84
C ASP A 107 -7.39 11.96 12.31
N GLY A 108 -6.18 11.91 11.73
CA GLY A 108 -5.93 11.53 10.36
C GLY A 108 -5.58 10.04 10.19
N LEU A 109 -5.14 9.67 8.99
CA LEU A 109 -4.69 8.31 8.73
C LEU A 109 -3.47 7.93 9.57
N ALA A 110 -3.47 6.72 10.10
CA ALA A 110 -2.33 6.12 10.78
C ALA A 110 -1.10 6.05 9.86
N ALA A 111 0.08 6.29 10.43
CA ALA A 111 1.34 6.23 9.68
C ALA A 111 1.63 4.85 9.10
N PHE A 112 1.14 3.80 9.76
CA PHE A 112 1.35 2.39 9.44
C PHE A 112 0.02 1.69 9.22
N PRO A 113 0.00 0.52 8.54
CA PRO A 113 -1.19 -0.34 8.49
C PRO A 113 -1.70 -0.70 9.88
N THR A 114 -3.02 -0.60 10.06
CA THR A 114 -3.71 -0.99 11.29
C THR A 114 -5.08 -1.55 10.97
N ARG A 115 -5.45 -2.67 11.61
CA ARG A 115 -6.70 -3.41 11.32
C ARG A 115 -7.97 -2.61 11.63
N GLU A 116 -7.87 -1.64 12.50
CA GLU A 116 -8.97 -0.75 12.86
C GLU A 116 -9.30 0.24 11.73
N GLU A 117 -8.35 0.46 10.80
CA GLU A 117 -8.51 1.42 9.72
C GLU A 117 -9.07 0.79 8.44
N SER A 118 -8.69 -0.46 8.14
CA SER A 118 -9.09 -1.11 6.91
C SER A 118 -9.00 -2.65 7.01
N GLU A 119 -9.92 -3.35 6.35
CA GLU A 119 -9.88 -4.81 6.19
C GLU A 119 -8.66 -5.29 5.38
N TYR A 120 -8.09 -4.41 4.55
CA TYR A 120 -6.87 -4.68 3.79
C TYR A 120 -5.61 -4.64 4.66
N ASP A 121 -5.67 -4.03 5.82
CA ASP A 121 -4.58 -3.99 6.79
C ASP A 121 -4.62 -5.26 7.67
N THR A 122 -4.17 -6.37 7.14
CA THR A 122 -4.31 -7.70 7.75
C THR A 122 -3.56 -7.88 9.07
N PHE A 123 -2.55 -7.04 9.33
CA PHE A 123 -1.73 -7.08 10.54
C PHE A 123 -1.33 -5.66 10.94
N GLY A 124 -1.48 -5.32 12.22
CA GLY A 124 -0.99 -4.06 12.77
C GLY A 124 0.52 -4.09 12.90
N VAL A 125 1.20 -3.09 12.33
CA VAL A 125 2.66 -3.08 12.20
C VAL A 125 3.27 -1.80 12.76
N GLY A 126 4.59 -1.77 12.86
CA GLY A 126 5.38 -0.65 13.40
C GLY A 126 6.80 -1.09 13.75
N HIS A 127 6.97 -2.27 14.33
CA HIS A 127 8.28 -2.86 14.61
C HIS A 127 8.80 -3.65 13.41
N SER A 128 10.11 -3.65 13.20
CA SER A 128 10.77 -4.46 12.18
C SER A 128 10.79 -5.95 12.53
N SER A 129 11.03 -6.77 11.53
CA SER A 129 11.24 -8.24 11.65
C SER A 129 9.99 -9.01 12.12
N THR A 130 8.79 -8.44 11.97
CA THR A 130 7.54 -9.07 12.42
C THR A 130 6.75 -9.73 11.30
N ALA A 131 6.86 -9.22 10.07
CA ALA A 131 6.00 -9.62 8.95
C ALA A 131 6.18 -11.08 8.53
N ILE A 132 7.40 -11.61 8.55
CA ILE A 132 7.68 -13.01 8.16
C ILE A 132 6.97 -13.97 9.11
N SER A 133 7.12 -13.78 10.43
CA SER A 133 6.48 -14.63 11.43
C SER A 133 4.96 -14.51 11.39
N ALA A 134 4.42 -13.29 11.16
CA ALA A 134 2.99 -13.06 11.03
C ALA A 134 2.44 -13.76 9.76
N ALA A 135 3.10 -13.62 8.61
CA ALA A 135 2.71 -14.28 7.38
C ALA A 135 2.74 -15.82 7.52
N LEU A 136 3.79 -16.36 8.13
CA LEU A 136 3.89 -17.80 8.41
C LEU A 136 2.75 -18.29 9.29
N GLY A 137 2.45 -17.58 10.37
CA GLY A 137 1.34 -17.90 11.27
C GLY A 137 -0.02 -17.91 10.54
N MET A 138 -0.27 -16.90 9.69
CA MET A 138 -1.49 -16.80 8.88
C MET A 138 -1.56 -17.92 7.82
N ALA A 139 -0.45 -18.26 7.18
CA ALA A 139 -0.40 -19.35 6.20
C ALA A 139 -0.70 -20.72 6.86
N LEU A 140 -0.11 -20.99 8.03
CA LEU A 140 -0.40 -22.20 8.80
C LEU A 140 -1.88 -22.26 9.23
N ALA A 141 -2.42 -21.16 9.76
CA ALA A 141 -3.82 -21.08 10.15
C ALA A 141 -4.76 -21.33 8.96
N SER A 142 -4.46 -20.74 7.80
CA SER A 142 -5.23 -20.95 6.57
C SER A 142 -5.20 -22.42 6.14
N ARG A 143 -4.04 -23.05 6.21
CA ARG A 143 -3.89 -24.48 5.91
C ARG A 143 -4.72 -25.36 6.87
N TYR A 144 -4.68 -25.08 8.17
CA TYR A 144 -5.51 -25.84 9.16
C TYR A 144 -7.01 -25.63 8.97
N GLN A 145 -7.40 -24.48 8.45
CA GLN A 145 -8.81 -24.15 8.16
C GLN A 145 -9.24 -24.57 6.75
N ASN A 146 -8.38 -25.24 5.98
CA ASN A 146 -8.60 -25.58 4.57
C ASN A 146 -8.97 -24.38 3.70
N GLN A 147 -8.44 -23.19 4.02
CA GLN A 147 -8.59 -21.99 3.22
C GLN A 147 -7.44 -21.90 2.23
N GLN A 148 -7.79 -21.72 0.96
CA GLN A 148 -6.79 -21.48 -0.10
C GLN A 148 -6.59 -19.97 -0.25
N ARG A 149 -5.49 -19.48 0.30
CA ARG A 149 -5.06 -18.08 0.18
C ARG A 149 -3.56 -17.99 0.29
N GLU A 150 -3.01 -16.94 -0.34
CA GLU A 150 -1.61 -16.59 -0.20
C GLU A 150 -1.40 -15.67 1.01
N CYS A 151 -0.22 -15.81 1.64
CA CYS A 151 0.22 -14.90 2.71
C CYS A 151 1.57 -14.33 2.33
N ILE A 152 1.61 -13.06 2.01
CA ILE A 152 2.73 -12.36 1.42
C ILE A 152 3.31 -11.40 2.47
N ALA A 153 4.61 -11.54 2.78
CA ALA A 153 5.35 -10.58 3.59
C ALA A 153 6.17 -9.64 2.69
N VAL A 154 5.98 -8.34 2.83
CA VAL A 154 6.80 -7.32 2.18
C VAL A 154 7.80 -6.81 3.20
N VAL A 155 9.08 -7.12 2.98
CA VAL A 155 10.16 -6.84 3.93
C VAL A 155 11.26 -6.07 3.21
N GLY A 156 11.68 -4.94 3.79
CA GLY A 156 12.87 -4.24 3.33
C GLY A 156 14.14 -4.96 3.82
N ASP A 157 15.22 -4.88 3.05
CA ASP A 157 16.50 -5.50 3.36
C ASP A 157 17.07 -5.06 4.72
N GLY A 158 16.85 -3.80 5.10
CA GLY A 158 17.26 -3.26 6.40
C GLY A 158 16.35 -3.64 7.58
N ALA A 159 15.29 -4.40 7.33
CA ALA A 159 14.32 -4.81 8.36
C ALA A 159 14.38 -6.32 8.69
N MET A 160 15.27 -7.04 8.04
CA MET A 160 15.52 -8.47 8.29
C MET A 160 16.52 -8.70 9.44
#